data_267cdd5ff44a82783ddb99e98bd2b094
#
_entry.id   267cdd5ff44a82783ddb99e98bd2b094
#
_cell.length_a   1.000
_cell.length_b   1.000
_cell.length_c   1.000
_cell.angle_alpha   90.00
_cell.angle_beta   90.00
_cell.angle_gamma   90.00
#
_symmetry.space_group_name_H-M   'P 1'
#
loop_
_entity.id
_entity.type
_entity.pdbx_description
1 polymer ?
#
loop_
_entity_poly.entity_id
_entity_poly.type
_entity_poly.pdbx_seq_one_letter_code
_entity_poly.pdbx_strand_id
1 'polypeptide(L)'
;MCGIVGYLGHRQATEVLVEGLSKLEYRGYDSAGVAVNTGNELEIRKFKGRLAILAEDLEKSPILGGLGIGHTRWATHGEPSDVNSHPHFNMDRTIAVVHNGIIENYMELKEELQAEGVVFLSQTDTEVVAHLVDKYYEGNLLDAVYKATERLRGAYALGVICKDNNNELVAVRKDSPLVVGLGEGENFIASDIPAILKYTRNVYFLENGEFVHIVGDKLTVLNEDREVVKKDVTEITWDVEAASKGGYEHFMLKEIYEQPNGVKETLIRRLNDNGEIQLDDIKMTKEDLEKINKVYIVACGTAYHAGLVGKFAIEKFAKIPVITDIASEFRYRDPFVDENTLLILVSQSGETADTLASLRYAKDRGARILSVTNVVGSSIARESDDVFYTWAGPEISVASTKAYTTQLVSFYMIALDFAIKKGTISREFYNEMIEKLKEMPEKVAKALEQEEYIKNDVAKTLKDASSAFYLGRGLDYNLAMEGALKIKEISYIHAEAFAAGELKHGTIALIEKGTPVIAIATQEELFEKMVSNMEEVRARGAYVIAIAQEKNTEVEKAADKVIYIPNVDDIVSSILTVLPLQLLSYYVAVERGCDVDKPRNLAKSVTVE
;
A
#
# COMPACT_ATOMS: atom_id res chain seq x y z
N MET A 1 -5.47 2.40 7.97
CA MET A 1 -4.83 3.73 8.08
C MET A 1 -5.86 4.83 7.91
N CYS A 2 -5.67 5.96 8.56
CA CYS A 2 -6.63 7.07 8.59
C CYS A 2 -6.36 8.10 7.47
N GLY A 3 -7.34 8.93 7.15
CA GLY A 3 -7.20 10.06 6.23
C GLY A 3 -7.30 11.39 6.97
N ILE A 4 -6.33 12.28 6.76
CA ILE A 4 -6.35 13.67 7.26
C ILE A 4 -6.55 14.61 6.08
N VAL A 5 -7.41 15.62 6.27
CA VAL A 5 -7.51 16.81 5.43
C VAL A 5 -7.64 18.03 6.34
N GLY A 6 -6.84 19.06 6.08
CA GLY A 6 -7.00 20.37 6.70
C GLY A 6 -7.03 21.45 5.64
N TYR A 7 -7.76 22.50 5.90
CA TYR A 7 -7.99 23.59 4.96
C TYR A 7 -8.03 24.94 5.65
N LEU A 8 -7.36 25.91 5.04
CA LEU A 8 -7.51 27.33 5.38
C LEU A 8 -7.56 28.13 4.08
N GLY A 9 -8.66 28.90 3.88
CA GLY A 9 -8.83 29.69 2.69
C GLY A 9 -10.22 30.35 2.55
N HIS A 10 -10.53 30.76 1.34
CA HIS A 10 -11.74 31.53 1.00
C HIS A 10 -12.99 30.67 0.74
N ARG A 11 -12.84 29.35 0.60
CA ARG A 11 -13.97 28.41 0.38
C ARG A 11 -14.59 27.99 1.71
N GLN A 12 -15.75 27.36 1.64
CA GLN A 12 -16.31 26.68 2.82
C GLN A 12 -15.45 25.44 3.15
N ALA A 13 -14.86 25.44 4.33
CA ALA A 13 -13.96 24.36 4.77
C ALA A 13 -14.68 23.00 4.73
N THR A 14 -15.95 22.95 5.12
CA THR A 14 -16.76 21.73 5.14
C THR A 14 -16.79 21.01 3.80
N GLU A 15 -17.00 21.77 2.70
CA GLU A 15 -17.06 21.21 1.34
C GLU A 15 -15.70 20.62 0.92
N VAL A 16 -14.62 21.36 1.19
CA VAL A 16 -13.24 20.92 0.88
C VAL A 16 -12.88 19.69 1.68
N LEU A 17 -13.20 19.67 2.97
CA LEU A 17 -12.90 18.55 3.87
C LEU A 17 -13.65 17.27 3.44
N VAL A 18 -14.97 17.35 3.23
CA VAL A 18 -15.76 16.17 2.84
C VAL A 18 -15.30 15.63 1.49
N GLU A 19 -15.04 16.49 0.52
CA GLU A 19 -14.55 16.08 -0.79
C GLU A 19 -13.16 15.43 -0.69
N GLY A 20 -12.22 16.05 0.02
CA GLY A 20 -10.89 15.50 0.23
C GLY A 20 -10.92 14.16 0.97
N LEU A 21 -11.72 14.06 2.05
CA LEU A 21 -11.90 12.82 2.80
C LEU A 21 -12.53 11.71 1.95
N SER A 22 -13.41 12.05 1.00
CA SER A 22 -13.98 11.06 0.06
C SER A 22 -12.91 10.36 -0.78
N LYS A 23 -11.83 11.07 -1.10
CA LYS A 23 -10.67 10.54 -1.82
C LYS A 23 -9.72 9.74 -0.94
N LEU A 24 -9.86 9.83 0.39
CA LEU A 24 -9.06 9.11 1.39
C LEU A 24 -9.82 7.98 2.08
N GLU A 25 -11.09 7.75 1.77
CA GLU A 25 -11.91 6.74 2.44
C GLU A 25 -11.35 5.31 2.29
N TYR A 26 -10.56 5.03 1.25
CA TYR A 26 -9.85 3.77 1.10
C TYR A 26 -8.79 3.53 2.20
N ARG A 27 -8.38 4.60 2.91
CA ARG A 27 -7.44 4.52 4.04
C ARG A 27 -8.12 4.19 5.36
N GLY A 28 -9.39 4.62 5.56
CA GLY A 28 -10.14 4.37 6.79
C GLY A 28 -11.62 4.70 6.57
N TYR A 29 -12.49 3.87 7.09
CA TYR A 29 -13.94 3.95 6.87
C TYR A 29 -14.76 3.51 8.09
N ASP A 30 -14.13 3.40 9.26
CA ASP A 30 -14.80 2.98 10.52
C ASP A 30 -15.56 4.14 11.15
N SER A 31 -15.07 5.36 10.94
CA SER A 31 -15.72 6.59 11.37
C SER A 31 -15.17 7.80 10.61
N ALA A 32 -15.91 8.90 10.59
CA ALA A 32 -15.52 10.16 9.97
C ALA A 32 -15.95 11.36 10.82
N GLY A 33 -15.21 12.47 10.74
CA GLY A 33 -15.58 13.70 11.41
C GLY A 33 -14.80 14.91 10.91
N VAL A 34 -15.34 16.08 11.22
CA VAL A 34 -14.76 17.40 10.93
C VAL A 34 -14.84 18.31 12.14
N ALA A 35 -13.89 19.24 12.23
CA ALA A 35 -13.96 20.41 13.11
C ALA A 35 -13.74 21.66 12.24
N VAL A 36 -14.62 22.64 12.35
CA VAL A 36 -14.57 23.89 11.60
C VAL A 36 -14.65 25.07 12.56
N ASN A 37 -13.75 26.03 12.38
CA ASN A 37 -13.81 27.28 13.12
C ASN A 37 -14.79 28.23 12.43
N THR A 38 -15.92 28.50 13.12
CA THR A 38 -16.98 29.39 12.63
C THR A 38 -16.70 30.88 12.88
N GLY A 39 -15.59 31.19 13.53
CA GLY A 39 -15.26 32.52 14.05
C GLY A 39 -15.79 32.79 15.47
N ASN A 40 -16.77 32.03 15.92
CA ASN A 40 -17.33 32.12 17.26
C ASN A 40 -16.97 30.91 18.14
N GLU A 41 -16.93 29.73 17.53
CA GLU A 41 -16.66 28.46 18.19
C GLU A 41 -16.05 27.44 17.23
N LEU A 42 -15.52 26.35 17.77
CA LEU A 42 -15.19 25.16 17.00
C LEU A 42 -16.42 24.25 16.95
N GLU A 43 -17.04 24.17 15.78
CA GLU A 43 -18.13 23.24 15.56
C GLU A 43 -17.58 21.90 15.11
N ILE A 44 -17.92 20.81 15.82
CA ILE A 44 -17.39 19.47 15.63
C ILE A 44 -18.53 18.52 15.33
N ARG A 45 -18.43 17.81 14.20
CA ARG A 45 -19.36 16.73 13.79
C ARG A 45 -18.57 15.48 13.51
N LYS A 46 -18.96 14.37 14.15
CA LYS A 46 -18.27 13.10 13.99
C LYS A 46 -19.22 11.92 14.22
N PHE A 47 -19.09 10.91 13.36
CA PHE A 47 -19.99 9.75 13.33
C PHE A 47 -19.21 8.45 13.13
N LYS A 48 -19.68 7.39 13.77
CA LYS A 48 -19.30 6.02 13.45
C LYS A 48 -19.85 5.64 12.08
N GLY A 49 -19.06 4.94 11.27
CA GLY A 49 -19.42 4.43 9.95
C GLY A 49 -18.84 5.23 8.80
N ARG A 50 -19.36 4.99 7.63
CA ARG A 50 -18.86 5.58 6.37
C ARG A 50 -19.00 7.11 6.34
N LEU A 51 -18.13 7.75 5.57
CA LEU A 51 -18.13 9.22 5.35
C LEU A 51 -19.49 9.74 4.87
N ALA A 52 -20.27 8.93 4.16
CA ALA A 52 -21.58 9.31 3.67
C ALA A 52 -22.53 9.77 4.80
N ILE A 53 -22.42 9.19 6.00
CA ILE A 53 -23.25 9.58 7.16
C ILE A 53 -22.94 11.01 7.59
N LEU A 54 -21.64 11.35 7.66
CA LEU A 54 -21.19 12.72 7.97
C LEU A 54 -21.59 13.69 6.85
N ALA A 55 -21.46 13.31 5.60
CA ALA A 55 -21.82 14.15 4.45
C ALA A 55 -23.33 14.48 4.46
N GLU A 56 -24.20 13.49 4.69
CA GLU A 56 -25.65 13.70 4.79
C GLU A 56 -26.03 14.63 5.95
N ASP A 57 -25.36 14.55 7.10
CA ASP A 57 -25.60 15.43 8.24
C ASP A 57 -25.21 16.88 7.91
N LEU A 58 -24.04 17.06 7.28
CA LEU A 58 -23.52 18.36 6.87
C LEU A 58 -24.33 19.01 5.73
N GLU A 59 -24.92 18.21 4.83
CA GLU A 59 -25.86 18.72 3.82
C GLU A 59 -27.15 19.27 4.47
N LYS A 60 -27.65 18.62 5.54
CA LYS A 60 -28.84 19.05 6.26
C LYS A 60 -28.58 20.26 7.17
N SER A 61 -27.39 20.34 7.73
CA SER A 61 -26.98 21.38 8.69
C SER A 61 -25.53 21.80 8.40
N PRO A 62 -25.28 22.66 7.39
CA PRO A 62 -23.95 23.09 7.02
C PRO A 62 -23.25 23.87 8.13
N ILE A 63 -21.97 23.61 8.32
CA ILE A 63 -21.08 24.41 9.16
C ILE A 63 -20.35 25.41 8.26
N LEU A 64 -20.44 26.69 8.59
CA LEU A 64 -19.83 27.76 7.79
C LEU A 64 -18.51 28.21 8.41
N GLY A 65 -17.45 28.26 7.59
CA GLY A 65 -16.11 28.71 8.01
C GLY A 65 -15.06 28.43 6.97
N GLY A 66 -14.00 29.22 6.96
CA GLY A 66 -12.86 29.09 6.02
C GLY A 66 -11.69 28.29 6.58
N LEU A 67 -11.76 27.85 7.85
CA LEU A 67 -10.74 27.05 8.52
C LEU A 67 -11.36 25.76 9.06
N GLY A 68 -10.77 24.62 8.75
CA GLY A 68 -11.21 23.35 9.31
C GLY A 68 -10.22 22.20 9.14
N ILE A 69 -10.43 21.16 9.92
CA ILE A 69 -9.71 19.88 9.84
C ILE A 69 -10.72 18.74 9.82
N GLY A 70 -10.40 17.68 9.09
CA GLY A 70 -11.27 16.52 8.94
C GLY A 70 -10.47 15.22 8.92
N HIS A 71 -11.16 14.12 9.24
CA HIS A 71 -10.54 12.82 9.41
C HIS A 71 -11.47 11.69 9.03
N THR A 72 -10.92 10.64 8.40
CA THR A 72 -11.53 9.31 8.29
C THR A 72 -10.67 8.31 9.04
N ARG A 73 -11.29 7.51 9.90
CA ARG A 73 -10.58 6.65 10.86
C ARG A 73 -10.62 5.19 10.46
N TRP A 74 -9.47 4.53 10.62
CA TRP A 74 -9.31 3.10 10.78
C TRP A 74 -8.87 2.84 12.23
N ALA A 75 -9.71 2.15 13.01
CA ALA A 75 -9.54 2.07 14.45
C ALA A 75 -8.32 1.22 14.84
N THR A 76 -7.41 1.81 15.63
CA THR A 76 -6.27 1.15 16.28
C THR A 76 -6.49 1.06 17.80
N HIS A 77 -6.93 2.15 18.44
CA HIS A 77 -7.19 2.27 19.87
C HIS A 77 -8.64 2.69 20.12
N GLY A 78 -9.37 1.93 20.92
CA GLY A 78 -10.81 2.14 21.17
C GLY A 78 -11.70 1.70 19.99
N GLU A 79 -12.83 1.07 20.30
CA GLU A 79 -13.79 0.59 19.30
C GLU A 79 -14.35 1.73 18.42
N PRO A 80 -14.79 1.46 17.19
CA PRO A 80 -15.49 2.45 16.38
C PRO A 80 -16.78 2.96 17.06
N SER A 81 -16.77 4.26 17.40
CA SER A 81 -17.89 4.96 18.03
C SER A 81 -17.80 6.46 17.73
N ASP A 82 -18.88 7.20 17.91
CA ASP A 82 -18.87 8.66 17.71
C ASP A 82 -17.86 9.34 18.64
N VAL A 83 -17.74 8.87 19.87
CA VAL A 83 -16.81 9.43 20.86
C VAL A 83 -15.35 9.21 20.46
N ASN A 84 -15.03 8.00 19.99
CA ASN A 84 -13.69 7.61 19.57
C ASN A 84 -13.31 8.09 18.16
N SER A 85 -14.24 8.75 17.45
CA SER A 85 -13.96 9.36 16.15
C SER A 85 -13.15 10.64 16.29
N HIS A 86 -12.33 10.97 15.28
CA HIS A 86 -11.67 12.26 15.19
C HIS A 86 -12.58 13.31 14.52
N PRO A 87 -12.34 14.60 14.75
CA PRO A 87 -11.32 15.22 15.60
C PRO A 87 -11.54 15.01 17.09
N HIS A 88 -10.43 14.94 17.86
CA HIS A 88 -10.44 15.05 19.32
C HIS A 88 -10.27 16.50 19.76
N PHE A 89 -10.67 16.83 20.98
CA PHE A 89 -10.67 18.21 21.48
C PHE A 89 -10.42 18.24 22.99
N ASN A 90 -9.98 19.41 23.49
CA ASN A 90 -9.81 19.68 24.92
C ASN A 90 -11.16 19.85 25.64
N MET A 91 -11.14 19.93 26.98
CA MET A 91 -12.36 19.98 27.79
C MET A 91 -13.32 21.12 27.39
N ASP A 92 -12.77 22.29 27.06
CA ASP A 92 -13.54 23.50 26.73
C ASP A 92 -13.91 23.60 25.23
N ARG A 93 -13.49 22.63 24.41
CA ARG A 93 -13.69 22.61 22.96
C ARG A 93 -13.09 23.83 22.24
N THR A 94 -11.97 24.31 22.73
CA THR A 94 -11.25 25.46 22.15
C THR A 94 -10.11 25.04 21.25
N ILE A 95 -9.64 23.79 21.36
CA ILE A 95 -8.59 23.17 20.53
C ILE A 95 -9.11 21.88 19.95
N ALA A 96 -8.94 21.69 18.65
CA ALA A 96 -9.29 20.46 17.95
C ALA A 96 -8.06 19.89 17.22
N VAL A 97 -7.94 18.54 17.27
CA VAL A 97 -6.79 17.80 16.73
C VAL A 97 -7.27 16.61 15.89
N VAL A 98 -6.68 16.45 14.71
CA VAL A 98 -6.71 15.21 13.95
C VAL A 98 -5.34 14.55 13.96
N HIS A 99 -5.31 13.23 13.99
CA HIS A 99 -4.08 12.46 14.14
C HIS A 99 -4.10 11.18 13.31
N ASN A 100 -3.02 10.94 12.60
CA ASN A 100 -2.65 9.63 12.04
C ASN A 100 -1.39 9.14 12.73
N GLY A 101 -1.38 7.91 13.18
CA GLY A 101 -0.23 7.31 13.87
C GLY A 101 -0.63 6.62 15.18
N ILE A 102 0.35 6.44 16.06
CA ILE A 102 0.17 5.89 17.41
C ILE A 102 1.05 6.69 18.37
N ILE A 103 0.45 7.18 19.45
CA ILE A 103 1.16 7.79 20.57
C ILE A 103 1.48 6.69 21.59
N GLU A 104 2.68 6.15 21.53
CA GLU A 104 3.09 4.97 22.32
C GLU A 104 3.04 5.19 23.83
N ASN A 105 3.34 6.41 24.29
CA ASN A 105 3.33 6.76 25.70
C ASN A 105 2.02 7.42 26.16
N TYR A 106 0.91 7.22 25.43
CA TYR A 106 -0.36 7.88 25.73
C TYR A 106 -0.91 7.53 27.12
N MET A 107 -0.69 6.30 27.62
CA MET A 107 -1.15 5.91 28.96
C MET A 107 -0.48 6.74 30.07
N GLU A 108 0.83 6.89 29.99
CA GLU A 108 1.62 7.71 30.93
C GLU A 108 1.16 9.18 30.91
N LEU A 109 0.99 9.75 29.71
CA LEU A 109 0.51 11.12 29.53
C LEU A 109 -0.93 11.30 30.03
N LYS A 110 -1.77 10.30 29.81
CA LYS A 110 -3.17 10.29 30.29
C LYS A 110 -3.23 10.29 31.82
N GLU A 111 -2.45 9.45 32.48
CA GLU A 111 -2.37 9.39 33.94
C GLU A 111 -1.90 10.73 34.55
N GLU A 112 -0.87 11.36 33.94
CA GLU A 112 -0.38 12.68 34.34
C GLU A 112 -1.48 13.75 34.23
N LEU A 113 -2.13 13.85 33.07
CA LEU A 113 -3.18 14.83 32.81
C LEU A 113 -4.41 14.60 33.70
N GLN A 114 -4.76 13.35 33.98
CA GLN A 114 -5.86 13.03 34.92
C GLN A 114 -5.52 13.44 36.34
N ALA A 115 -4.27 13.32 36.78
CA ALA A 115 -3.82 13.81 38.08
C ALA A 115 -3.90 15.34 38.18
N GLU A 116 -3.84 16.06 37.06
CA GLU A 116 -4.06 17.50 36.96
C GLU A 116 -5.56 17.88 36.82
N GLY A 117 -6.45 16.92 36.81
CA GLY A 117 -7.90 17.15 36.76
C GLY A 117 -8.52 17.09 35.36
N VAL A 118 -7.78 16.68 34.34
CA VAL A 118 -8.31 16.53 32.97
C VAL A 118 -9.24 15.31 32.90
N VAL A 119 -10.41 15.50 32.29
CA VAL A 119 -11.39 14.44 32.06
C VAL A 119 -11.31 13.97 30.61
N PHE A 120 -11.01 12.69 30.41
CA PHE A 120 -10.96 12.07 29.10
C PHE A 120 -12.32 11.47 28.74
N LEU A 121 -12.75 11.71 27.50
CA LEU A 121 -14.02 11.24 26.98
C LEU A 121 -13.86 9.95 26.14
N SER A 122 -12.72 9.82 25.46
CA SER A 122 -12.47 8.72 24.53
C SER A 122 -11.51 7.67 25.08
N GLN A 123 -11.43 6.57 24.35
CA GLN A 123 -10.48 5.48 24.58
C GLN A 123 -9.28 5.54 23.63
N THR A 124 -9.13 6.64 22.86
CA THR A 124 -8.07 6.78 21.88
C THR A 124 -6.77 7.31 22.52
N ASP A 125 -5.68 7.02 21.88
CA ASP A 125 -4.37 7.61 22.20
C ASP A 125 -4.29 9.09 21.82
N THR A 126 -5.09 9.53 20.85
CA THR A 126 -5.05 10.90 20.29
C THR A 126 -5.56 11.98 21.25
N GLU A 127 -6.51 11.67 22.12
CA GLU A 127 -7.11 12.69 23.00
C GLU A 127 -6.08 13.35 23.92
N VAL A 128 -5.00 12.62 24.28
CA VAL A 128 -3.92 13.22 25.09
C VAL A 128 -3.25 14.40 24.38
N VAL A 129 -3.20 14.38 23.04
CA VAL A 129 -2.57 15.46 22.25
C VAL A 129 -3.37 16.77 22.39
N ALA A 130 -4.71 16.68 22.30
CA ALA A 130 -5.56 17.87 22.45
C ALA A 130 -5.39 18.52 23.84
N HIS A 131 -5.32 17.69 24.89
CA HIS A 131 -5.11 18.17 26.25
C HIS A 131 -3.68 18.66 26.52
N LEU A 132 -2.65 18.07 25.89
CA LEU A 132 -1.29 18.60 25.98
C LEU A 132 -1.14 19.95 25.29
N VAL A 133 -1.73 20.11 24.10
CA VAL A 133 -1.72 21.41 23.41
C VAL A 133 -2.44 22.45 24.25
N ASP A 134 -3.58 22.12 24.85
CA ASP A 134 -4.30 23.01 25.78
C ASP A 134 -3.45 23.42 26.99
N LYS A 135 -2.80 22.44 27.64
CA LYS A 135 -1.91 22.66 28.79
C LYS A 135 -0.79 23.68 28.48
N TYR A 136 -0.28 23.67 27.24
CA TYR A 136 0.80 24.55 26.82
C TYR A 136 0.34 25.79 26.04
N TYR A 137 -0.98 25.96 25.82
CA TYR A 137 -1.50 27.09 25.08
C TYR A 137 -1.54 28.39 25.92
N GLU A 138 -0.73 29.34 25.53
CA GLU A 138 -0.61 30.68 26.16
C GLU A 138 -0.91 31.78 25.10
N GLY A 139 -1.79 31.51 24.14
CA GLY A 139 -2.13 32.44 23.05
C GLY A 139 -1.29 32.29 21.78
N ASN A 140 -0.40 31.28 21.72
CA ASN A 140 0.39 30.92 20.54
C ASN A 140 0.23 29.42 20.25
N LEU A 141 -0.53 29.09 19.22
CA LEU A 141 -0.83 27.69 18.88
C LEU A 141 0.40 26.93 18.43
N LEU A 142 1.25 27.54 17.61
CA LEU A 142 2.47 26.91 17.14
C LEU A 142 3.40 26.52 18.30
N ASP A 143 3.60 27.41 19.27
CA ASP A 143 4.43 27.14 20.43
C ASP A 143 3.84 26.02 21.31
N ALA A 144 2.51 26.01 21.49
CA ALA A 144 1.82 24.96 22.22
C ALA A 144 1.99 23.59 21.56
N VAL A 145 1.91 23.51 20.24
CA VAL A 145 2.11 22.26 19.47
C VAL A 145 3.56 21.79 19.59
N TYR A 146 4.55 22.69 19.52
CA TYR A 146 5.96 22.33 19.76
C TYR A 146 6.14 21.67 21.13
N LYS A 147 5.70 22.35 22.21
CA LYS A 147 5.82 21.84 23.58
C LYS A 147 5.08 20.50 23.78
N ALA A 148 3.93 20.34 23.14
CA ALA A 148 3.17 19.08 23.19
C ALA A 148 3.94 17.96 22.50
N THR A 149 4.49 18.19 21.30
CA THR A 149 5.20 17.16 20.52
C THR A 149 6.52 16.71 21.14
N GLU A 150 7.20 17.57 21.92
CA GLU A 150 8.38 17.20 22.72
C GLU A 150 8.06 16.09 23.74
N ARG A 151 6.79 15.95 24.15
CA ARG A 151 6.32 14.96 25.12
C ARG A 151 5.89 13.65 24.46
N LEU A 152 5.62 13.66 23.15
CA LEU A 152 5.07 12.52 22.42
C LEU A 152 6.16 11.55 22.00
N ARG A 153 5.89 10.25 22.19
CA ARG A 153 6.70 9.15 21.64
C ARG A 153 5.84 8.34 20.67
N GLY A 154 6.44 7.94 19.53
CA GLY A 154 5.78 7.18 18.47
C GLY A 154 5.65 7.97 17.18
N ALA A 155 4.85 7.44 16.25
CA ALA A 155 4.63 8.01 14.93
C ALA A 155 3.36 8.87 14.92
N TYR A 156 3.42 10.06 14.32
CA TYR A 156 2.25 10.94 14.20
C TYR A 156 2.30 11.87 12.99
N ALA A 157 1.14 12.15 12.44
CA ALA A 157 0.84 13.32 11.64
C ALA A 157 -0.34 14.03 12.28
N LEU A 158 -0.15 15.29 12.67
CA LEU A 158 -1.14 16.10 13.39
C LEU A 158 -1.61 17.27 12.54
N GLY A 159 -2.91 17.58 12.62
CA GLY A 159 -3.48 18.86 12.22
C GLY A 159 -4.22 19.47 13.40
N VAL A 160 -3.90 20.71 13.75
CA VAL A 160 -4.39 21.39 14.96
C VAL A 160 -4.97 22.75 14.60
N ILE A 161 -6.17 23.03 15.10
CA ILE A 161 -6.81 24.35 15.01
C ILE A 161 -7.27 24.82 16.40
N CYS A 162 -7.33 26.13 16.58
CA CYS A 162 -7.78 26.74 17.82
C CYS A 162 -8.96 27.69 17.55
N LYS A 163 -9.90 27.76 18.51
CA LYS A 163 -11.04 28.66 18.48
C LYS A 163 -10.63 30.13 18.41
N ASP A 164 -9.59 30.51 19.15
CA ASP A 164 -9.19 31.89 19.33
C ASP A 164 -8.63 32.56 18.09
N ASN A 165 -8.23 31.76 17.08
CA ASN A 165 -7.71 32.24 15.81
C ASN A 165 -8.33 31.46 14.63
N ASN A 166 -9.29 32.07 13.94
CA ASN A 166 -9.96 31.49 12.78
C ASN A 166 -9.15 31.58 11.48
N ASN A 167 -7.90 31.99 11.57
CA ASN A 167 -6.98 32.21 10.44
C ASN A 167 -5.64 31.51 10.63
N GLU A 168 -5.59 30.46 11.50
CA GLU A 168 -4.37 29.74 11.83
C GLU A 168 -4.60 28.22 11.84
N LEU A 169 -3.74 27.51 11.12
CA LEU A 169 -3.65 26.05 11.14
C LEU A 169 -2.20 25.64 11.38
N VAL A 170 -1.99 24.74 12.34
CA VAL A 170 -0.68 24.15 12.61
C VAL A 170 -0.73 22.66 12.28
N ALA A 171 0.31 22.18 11.61
CA ALA A 171 0.47 20.76 11.38
C ALA A 171 1.92 20.32 11.64
N VAL A 172 2.12 19.04 11.93
CA VAL A 172 3.45 18.46 12.16
C VAL A 172 3.43 17.00 11.78
N ARG A 173 4.57 16.50 11.35
CA ARG A 173 4.73 15.08 11.01
C ARG A 173 5.96 14.47 11.67
N LYS A 174 5.80 13.21 12.12
CA LYS A 174 6.87 12.30 12.50
C LYS A 174 6.45 10.88 12.10
N ASP A 175 7.16 10.29 11.15
CA ASP A 175 6.96 8.92 10.61
C ASP A 175 5.62 8.64 9.92
N SER A 176 4.54 9.37 10.21
CA SER A 176 3.27 9.29 9.48
C SER A 176 3.22 10.28 8.31
N PRO A 177 2.69 9.90 7.12
CA PRO A 177 2.71 10.78 5.95
C PRO A 177 1.80 12.00 6.11
N LEU A 178 2.34 13.17 5.70
CA LEU A 178 1.62 14.42 5.60
C LEU A 178 2.22 15.27 4.48
N VAL A 179 1.37 15.82 3.62
CA VAL A 179 1.72 16.72 2.52
C VAL A 179 1.00 18.04 2.68
N VAL A 180 1.60 19.09 2.13
CA VAL A 180 1.03 20.45 2.13
C VAL A 180 0.69 20.84 0.71
N GLY A 181 -0.55 21.26 0.45
CA GLY A 181 -0.99 21.78 -0.84
C GLY A 181 -0.94 23.31 -0.86
N LEU A 182 -0.39 23.86 -1.94
CA LEU A 182 -0.24 25.28 -2.17
C LEU A 182 -1.28 25.75 -3.18
N GLY A 183 -2.30 26.49 -2.74
CA GLY A 183 -3.32 27.09 -3.59
C GLY A 183 -3.16 28.61 -3.71
N GLU A 184 -4.03 29.24 -4.51
CA GLU A 184 -4.09 30.69 -4.65
C GLU A 184 -5.04 31.29 -3.59
N GLY A 185 -4.48 31.90 -2.53
CA GLY A 185 -5.26 32.43 -1.39
C GLY A 185 -5.88 31.33 -0.53
N GLU A 186 -5.36 30.11 -0.62
CA GLU A 186 -5.81 28.96 0.17
C GLU A 186 -4.67 27.95 0.32
N ASN A 187 -4.63 27.22 1.44
CA ASN A 187 -3.63 26.21 1.72
C ASN A 187 -4.28 24.95 2.33
N PHE A 188 -3.64 23.83 2.10
CA PHE A 188 -4.15 22.52 2.46
C PHE A 188 -3.09 21.72 3.21
N ILE A 189 -3.51 20.87 4.13
CA ILE A 189 -2.74 19.71 4.59
C ILE A 189 -3.52 18.44 4.26
N ALA A 190 -2.83 17.38 3.89
CA ALA A 190 -3.46 16.09 3.65
C ALA A 190 -2.50 14.93 3.95
N SER A 191 -3.05 13.80 4.36
CA SER A 191 -2.26 12.58 4.53
C SER A 191 -1.90 11.91 3.21
N ASP A 192 -2.56 12.30 2.10
CA ASP A 192 -2.24 11.84 0.75
C ASP A 192 -2.70 12.84 -0.32
N ILE A 193 -1.97 12.87 -1.43
CA ILE A 193 -2.15 13.80 -2.54
C ILE A 193 -3.56 13.76 -3.16
N PRO A 194 -4.21 12.61 -3.37
CA PRO A 194 -5.55 12.56 -3.99
C PRO A 194 -6.60 13.44 -3.31
N ALA A 195 -6.44 13.72 -2.02
CA ALA A 195 -7.37 14.56 -1.25
C ALA A 195 -7.42 16.02 -1.72
N ILE A 196 -6.31 16.53 -2.25
CA ILE A 196 -6.12 17.95 -2.58
C ILE A 196 -5.92 18.20 -4.08
N LEU A 197 -5.77 17.14 -4.87
CA LEU A 197 -5.40 17.22 -6.29
C LEU A 197 -6.40 18.00 -7.17
N LYS A 198 -7.67 18.08 -6.76
CA LYS A 198 -8.68 18.91 -7.42
C LYS A 198 -8.42 20.41 -7.26
N TYR A 199 -7.81 20.80 -6.16
CA TYR A 199 -7.61 22.19 -5.78
C TYR A 199 -6.24 22.72 -6.15
N THR A 200 -5.20 21.88 -5.99
CA THR A 200 -3.82 22.24 -6.33
C THR A 200 -3.01 21.02 -6.75
N ARG A 201 -2.06 21.26 -7.67
CA ARG A 201 -1.03 20.29 -8.05
C ARG A 201 0.33 20.60 -7.43
N ASN A 202 0.47 21.76 -6.80
CA ASN A 202 1.72 22.19 -6.17
C ASN A 202 1.73 21.76 -4.72
N VAL A 203 2.72 20.96 -4.34
CA VAL A 203 2.82 20.41 -2.98
C VAL A 203 4.22 20.55 -2.39
N TYR A 204 4.28 20.60 -1.05
CA TYR A 204 5.47 20.30 -0.29
C TYR A 204 5.35 18.92 0.35
N PHE A 205 6.38 18.10 0.19
CA PHE A 205 6.58 16.91 1.00
C PHE A 205 7.31 17.30 2.29
N LEU A 206 6.71 16.96 3.42
CA LEU A 206 7.33 17.20 4.72
C LEU A 206 8.31 16.08 5.08
N GLU A 207 9.38 16.45 5.77
CA GLU A 207 10.29 15.52 6.44
C GLU A 207 9.88 15.32 7.91
N ASN A 208 10.48 14.34 8.57
CA ASN A 208 10.22 14.10 9.99
C ASN A 208 10.68 15.30 10.83
N GLY A 209 9.87 15.67 11.83
CA GLY A 209 10.14 16.81 12.68
C GLY A 209 9.85 18.17 12.03
N GLU A 210 9.27 18.20 10.81
CA GLU A 210 8.84 19.46 10.20
C GLU A 210 7.44 19.86 10.62
N PHE A 211 7.33 21.14 10.99
CA PHE A 211 6.10 21.83 11.37
C PHE A 211 5.63 22.72 10.23
N VAL A 212 4.34 22.77 10.03
CA VAL A 212 3.68 23.66 9.07
C VAL A 212 2.87 24.68 9.86
N HIS A 213 3.11 25.95 9.61
CA HIS A 213 2.38 27.06 10.20
C HIS A 213 1.72 27.85 9.08
N ILE A 214 0.41 27.80 9.00
CA ILE A 214 -0.40 28.53 8.02
C ILE A 214 -1.14 29.63 8.78
N VAL A 215 -0.92 30.89 8.39
CA VAL A 215 -1.63 32.05 8.92
C VAL A 215 -2.11 32.89 7.73
N GLY A 216 -3.40 32.91 7.49
CA GLY A 216 -3.96 33.48 6.27
C GLY A 216 -3.38 32.82 5.03
N ASP A 217 -2.84 33.60 4.11
CA ASP A 217 -2.20 33.12 2.88
C ASP A 217 -0.76 32.65 3.10
N LYS A 218 -0.17 33.00 4.26
CA LYS A 218 1.24 32.72 4.52
C LYS A 218 1.42 31.34 5.08
N LEU A 219 2.18 30.53 4.37
CA LEU A 219 2.62 29.20 4.78
C LEU A 219 4.11 29.25 5.11
N THR A 220 4.49 28.69 6.26
CA THR A 220 5.87 28.57 6.72
C THR A 220 6.11 27.15 7.17
N VAL A 221 7.22 26.54 6.72
CA VAL A 221 7.69 25.25 7.21
C VAL A 221 8.87 25.49 8.15
N LEU A 222 8.87 24.85 9.31
CA LEU A 222 9.90 24.97 10.33
C LEU A 222 10.38 23.57 10.74
N ASN A 223 11.64 23.48 11.19
CA ASN A 223 12.19 22.26 11.78
C ASN A 223 11.94 22.17 13.30
N GLU A 224 12.42 21.12 13.94
CA GLU A 224 12.33 20.93 15.40
C GLU A 224 13.02 22.04 16.20
N ASP A 225 14.06 22.68 15.64
CA ASP A 225 14.77 23.82 16.24
C ASP A 225 14.07 25.17 15.99
N ARG A 226 12.87 25.16 15.39
CA ARG A 226 12.06 26.35 15.04
C ARG A 226 12.69 27.23 13.95
N GLU A 227 13.63 26.69 13.18
CA GLU A 227 14.22 27.38 12.06
C GLU A 227 13.36 27.19 10.80
N VAL A 228 13.25 28.24 9.99
CA VAL A 228 12.49 28.19 8.74
C VAL A 228 13.22 27.31 7.72
N VAL A 229 12.52 26.28 7.24
CA VAL A 229 13.02 25.36 6.20
C VAL A 229 12.52 25.82 4.84
N LYS A 230 13.44 25.97 3.91
CA LYS A 230 13.09 26.24 2.51
C LYS A 230 12.72 24.93 1.82
N LYS A 231 11.48 24.84 1.31
CA LYS A 231 11.00 23.67 0.54
C LYS A 231 10.91 24.01 -0.94
N ASP A 232 11.22 23.02 -1.77
CA ASP A 232 10.98 23.10 -3.20
C ASP A 232 9.55 22.62 -3.53
N VAL A 233 8.89 23.36 -4.43
CA VAL A 233 7.55 22.99 -4.90
C VAL A 233 7.67 21.78 -5.82
N THR A 234 6.92 20.73 -5.51
CA THR A 234 6.76 19.59 -6.41
C THR A 234 5.42 19.69 -7.13
N GLU A 235 5.44 19.72 -8.45
CA GLU A 235 4.23 19.68 -9.27
C GLU A 235 3.79 18.23 -9.51
N ILE A 236 2.54 17.92 -9.16
CA ILE A 236 1.96 16.60 -9.34
C ILE A 236 1.36 16.49 -10.74
N THR A 237 1.92 15.61 -11.55
CA THR A 237 1.54 15.40 -12.96
C THR A 237 0.47 14.33 -13.17
N TRP A 238 -0.04 13.72 -12.13
CA TRP A 238 -1.03 12.63 -12.24
C TRP A 238 -2.37 13.14 -12.74
N ASP A 239 -3.09 12.27 -13.48
CA ASP A 239 -4.45 12.54 -13.91
C ASP A 239 -5.45 12.24 -12.79
N VAL A 240 -6.31 13.23 -12.47
CA VAL A 240 -7.40 13.09 -11.49
C VAL A 240 -8.42 12.05 -11.95
N GLU A 241 -8.65 11.92 -13.26
CA GLU A 241 -9.59 10.94 -13.82
C GLU A 241 -9.10 9.50 -13.65
N ALA A 242 -7.79 9.28 -13.56
CA ALA A 242 -7.22 7.96 -13.31
C ALA A 242 -7.67 7.36 -11.96
N ALA A 243 -8.01 8.20 -10.99
CA ALA A 243 -8.56 7.80 -9.70
C ALA A 243 -10.10 7.61 -9.71
N SER A 244 -10.74 7.53 -10.87
CA SER A 244 -12.18 7.24 -11.02
C SER A 244 -12.39 5.77 -11.43
N LYS A 245 -13.61 5.23 -11.24
CA LYS A 245 -13.92 3.84 -11.64
C LYS A 245 -13.99 3.63 -13.17
N GLY A 246 -14.10 4.69 -13.97
CA GLY A 246 -14.07 4.60 -15.43
C GLY A 246 -15.12 3.67 -16.06
N GLY A 247 -16.29 3.51 -15.41
CA GLY A 247 -17.37 2.64 -15.89
C GLY A 247 -17.34 1.20 -15.34
N TYR A 248 -16.30 0.81 -14.62
CA TYR A 248 -16.24 -0.48 -13.94
C TYR A 248 -17.07 -0.47 -12.64
N GLU A 249 -17.58 -1.63 -12.25
CA GLU A 249 -18.36 -1.77 -11.02
C GLU A 249 -17.48 -1.50 -9.78
N HIS A 250 -16.24 -2.00 -9.78
CA HIS A 250 -15.28 -1.87 -8.70
C HIS A 250 -13.92 -1.37 -9.19
N PHE A 251 -13.17 -0.67 -8.31
CA PHE A 251 -11.78 -0.29 -8.60
C PHE A 251 -10.90 -1.49 -8.86
N MET A 252 -11.04 -2.58 -8.08
CA MET A 252 -10.24 -3.78 -8.27
C MET A 252 -10.37 -4.34 -9.68
N LEU A 253 -11.58 -4.43 -10.24
CA LEU A 253 -11.77 -4.90 -11.60
C LEU A 253 -11.12 -3.98 -12.62
N LYS A 254 -11.31 -2.66 -12.48
CA LYS A 254 -10.62 -1.66 -13.31
C LYS A 254 -9.10 -1.88 -13.27
N GLU A 255 -8.53 -2.01 -12.08
CA GLU A 255 -7.09 -2.16 -11.86
C GLU A 255 -6.55 -3.48 -12.42
N ILE A 256 -7.35 -4.56 -12.41
CA ILE A 256 -7.03 -5.81 -13.12
C ILE A 256 -6.94 -5.57 -14.64
N TYR A 257 -7.88 -4.79 -15.20
CA TYR A 257 -7.88 -4.46 -16.64
C TYR A 257 -6.86 -3.39 -17.04
N GLU A 258 -6.32 -2.63 -16.11
CA GLU A 258 -5.24 -1.68 -16.35
C GLU A 258 -3.85 -2.35 -16.43
N GLN A 259 -3.72 -3.63 -16.08
CA GLN A 259 -2.44 -4.32 -16.04
C GLN A 259 -1.69 -4.36 -17.38
N PRO A 260 -2.33 -4.56 -18.54
CA PRO A 260 -1.62 -4.48 -19.83
C PRO A 260 -0.90 -3.15 -20.01
N ASN A 261 -1.58 -2.05 -19.67
CA ASN A 261 -1.00 -0.71 -19.74
C ASN A 261 0.06 -0.49 -18.64
N GLY A 262 -0.19 -0.94 -17.43
CA GLY A 262 0.79 -0.84 -16.32
C GLY A 262 2.10 -1.56 -16.64
N VAL A 263 2.03 -2.77 -17.19
CA VAL A 263 3.20 -3.54 -17.67
C VAL A 263 3.91 -2.79 -18.78
N LYS A 264 3.19 -2.24 -19.75
CA LYS A 264 3.74 -1.45 -20.85
C LYS A 264 4.49 -0.20 -20.34
N GLU A 265 3.87 0.59 -19.47
CA GLU A 265 4.47 1.81 -18.92
C GLU A 265 5.72 1.52 -18.07
N THR A 266 5.70 0.44 -17.29
CA THR A 266 6.87 -0.02 -16.53
C THR A 266 8.05 -0.33 -17.44
N LEU A 267 7.80 -0.99 -18.58
CA LEU A 267 8.82 -1.39 -19.55
C LEU A 267 9.34 -0.21 -20.36
N ILE A 268 8.44 0.54 -21.03
CA ILE A 268 8.80 1.57 -22.02
C ILE A 268 9.67 2.66 -21.38
N ARG A 269 9.36 3.07 -20.17
CA ARG A 269 10.10 4.11 -19.44
C ARG A 269 11.51 3.69 -19.03
N ARG A 270 11.87 2.43 -19.23
CA ARG A 270 13.14 1.83 -18.82
C ARG A 270 13.89 1.19 -19.98
N LEU A 271 13.46 1.45 -21.21
CA LEU A 271 14.16 1.03 -22.42
C LEU A 271 14.65 2.27 -23.16
N ASN A 272 15.94 2.28 -23.54
CA ASN A 272 16.50 3.32 -24.39
C ASN A 272 16.11 3.12 -25.87
N ASP A 273 16.52 4.02 -26.74
CA ASP A 273 16.23 3.98 -28.19
C ASP A 273 16.75 2.70 -28.88
N ASN A 274 17.74 2.04 -28.32
CA ASN A 274 18.26 0.76 -28.81
C ASN A 274 17.49 -0.45 -28.26
N GLY A 275 16.49 -0.22 -27.41
CA GLY A 275 15.70 -1.26 -26.75
C GLY A 275 16.41 -1.95 -25.59
N GLU A 276 17.49 -1.38 -25.08
CA GLU A 276 18.22 -1.88 -23.91
C GLU A 276 17.66 -1.27 -22.61
N ILE A 277 17.77 -2.01 -21.50
CA ILE A 277 17.35 -1.53 -20.19
C ILE A 277 18.24 -0.35 -19.77
N GLN A 278 17.60 0.75 -19.40
CA GLN A 278 18.20 1.95 -18.86
C GLN A 278 17.48 2.36 -17.58
N LEU A 279 18.13 2.15 -16.44
CA LEU A 279 17.59 2.41 -15.10
C LEU A 279 18.23 3.69 -14.54
N ASP A 280 17.74 4.86 -14.97
CA ASP A 280 18.36 6.16 -14.67
C ASP A 280 18.37 6.50 -13.16
N ASP A 281 17.39 6.01 -12.41
CA ASP A 281 17.27 6.20 -10.97
C ASP A 281 18.02 5.13 -10.15
N ILE A 282 18.70 4.16 -10.82
CA ILE A 282 19.56 3.15 -10.20
C ILE A 282 21.01 3.40 -10.63
N LYS A 283 21.78 3.97 -9.72
CA LYS A 283 23.18 4.40 -9.98
C LYS A 283 24.21 3.31 -9.71
N MET A 284 23.78 2.07 -9.48
CA MET A 284 24.69 0.96 -9.22
C MET A 284 25.56 0.64 -10.43
N THR A 285 26.87 0.71 -10.24
CA THR A 285 27.87 0.36 -11.23
C THR A 285 28.21 -1.13 -11.18
N LYS A 286 29.05 -1.60 -12.14
CA LYS A 286 29.60 -2.96 -12.09
C LYS A 286 30.42 -3.18 -10.83
N GLU A 287 31.25 -2.21 -10.47
CA GLU A 287 32.12 -2.24 -9.30
C GLU A 287 31.32 -2.31 -7.99
N ASP A 288 30.16 -1.65 -7.92
CA ASP A 288 29.26 -1.77 -6.77
C ASP A 288 28.67 -3.17 -6.68
N LEU A 289 28.19 -3.71 -7.81
CA LEU A 289 27.63 -5.06 -7.88
C LEU A 289 28.64 -6.17 -7.59
N GLU A 290 29.93 -5.95 -7.87
CA GLU A 290 31.00 -6.89 -7.53
C GLU A 290 31.30 -6.94 -6.02
N LYS A 291 31.05 -5.83 -5.29
CA LYS A 291 31.18 -5.78 -3.83
C LYS A 291 29.99 -6.45 -3.11
N ILE A 292 28.79 -6.41 -3.73
CA ILE A 292 27.61 -7.02 -3.14
C ILE A 292 27.74 -8.54 -3.09
N ASN A 293 27.76 -9.08 -1.90
CA ASN A 293 27.87 -10.53 -1.64
C ASN A 293 26.52 -11.21 -1.34
N LYS A 294 25.51 -10.43 -0.96
CA LYS A 294 24.13 -10.88 -0.68
C LYS A 294 23.13 -9.77 -0.92
N VAL A 295 21.93 -10.16 -1.28
CA VAL A 295 20.75 -9.29 -1.39
C VAL A 295 19.72 -9.72 -0.36
N TYR A 296 19.18 -8.77 0.39
CA TYR A 296 17.92 -8.97 1.09
C TYR A 296 16.78 -8.32 0.29
N ILE A 297 15.66 -9.02 0.14
CA ILE A 297 14.40 -8.44 -0.36
C ILE A 297 13.42 -8.45 0.80
N VAL A 298 12.99 -7.26 1.23
CA VAL A 298 12.18 -7.08 2.43
C VAL A 298 10.89 -6.34 2.10
N ALA A 299 9.76 -6.92 2.47
CA ALA A 299 8.44 -6.36 2.16
C ALA A 299 7.33 -6.99 3.04
N CYS A 300 6.10 -6.50 2.88
CA CYS A 300 4.89 -7.03 3.51
C CYS A 300 3.89 -7.55 2.46
N GLY A 301 3.14 -8.59 2.78
CA GLY A 301 1.98 -9.07 2.02
C GLY A 301 2.28 -9.35 0.55
N THR A 302 1.47 -8.82 -0.35
CA THR A 302 1.60 -8.96 -1.81
C THR A 302 2.99 -8.55 -2.32
N ALA A 303 3.57 -7.48 -1.78
CA ALA A 303 4.91 -7.03 -2.15
C ALA A 303 6.01 -8.03 -1.72
N TYR A 304 5.83 -8.74 -0.59
CA TYR A 304 6.71 -9.85 -0.21
C TYR A 304 6.64 -11.00 -1.23
N HIS A 305 5.43 -11.35 -1.69
CA HIS A 305 5.28 -12.38 -2.73
C HIS A 305 5.93 -11.96 -4.06
N ALA A 306 5.89 -10.68 -4.43
CA ALA A 306 6.65 -10.18 -5.57
C ALA A 306 8.17 -10.34 -5.34
N GLY A 307 8.64 -10.08 -4.13
CA GLY A 307 10.02 -10.30 -3.72
C GLY A 307 10.50 -11.74 -3.86
N LEU A 308 9.62 -12.74 -3.66
CA LEU A 308 9.94 -14.16 -3.89
C LEU A 308 10.25 -14.46 -5.36
N VAL A 309 9.50 -13.84 -6.29
CA VAL A 309 9.79 -13.92 -7.72
C VAL A 309 11.07 -13.14 -8.05
N GLY A 310 11.27 -11.99 -7.43
CA GLY A 310 12.51 -11.20 -7.53
C GLY A 310 13.74 -11.99 -7.09
N LYS A 311 13.64 -12.75 -6.00
CA LYS A 311 14.70 -13.68 -5.57
C LYS A 311 15.06 -14.65 -6.69
N PHE A 312 14.06 -15.33 -7.26
CA PHE A 312 14.30 -16.27 -8.38
C PHE A 312 15.03 -15.60 -9.53
N ALA A 313 14.60 -14.41 -9.95
CA ALA A 313 15.17 -13.70 -11.10
C ALA A 313 16.62 -13.28 -10.83
N ILE A 314 16.91 -12.68 -9.68
CA ILE A 314 18.26 -12.20 -9.32
C ILE A 314 19.23 -13.39 -9.14
N GLU A 315 18.83 -14.44 -8.43
CA GLU A 315 19.66 -15.65 -8.26
C GLU A 315 19.94 -16.34 -9.59
N LYS A 316 18.90 -16.44 -10.45
CA LYS A 316 19.04 -17.09 -11.76
C LYS A 316 19.92 -16.32 -12.71
N PHE A 317 19.78 -14.99 -12.80
CA PHE A 317 20.47 -14.17 -13.80
C PHE A 317 21.76 -13.56 -13.26
N ALA A 318 21.70 -12.82 -12.15
CA ALA A 318 22.84 -12.08 -11.63
C ALA A 318 23.77 -12.92 -10.74
N LYS A 319 23.36 -14.16 -10.38
CA LYS A 319 24.16 -15.09 -9.54
C LYS A 319 24.58 -14.47 -8.21
N ILE A 320 23.69 -13.70 -7.59
CA ILE A 320 23.88 -13.16 -6.25
C ILE A 320 22.91 -13.86 -5.31
N PRO A 321 23.33 -14.38 -4.15
CA PRO A 321 22.44 -14.99 -3.17
C PRO A 321 21.40 -14.00 -2.66
N VAL A 322 20.13 -14.41 -2.60
CA VAL A 322 19.03 -13.57 -2.16
C VAL A 322 18.30 -14.19 -0.97
N ILE A 323 18.09 -13.39 0.05
CA ILE A 323 17.30 -13.74 1.23
C ILE A 323 16.05 -12.88 1.20
N THR A 324 14.87 -13.49 1.20
CA THR A 324 13.59 -12.77 1.32
C THR A 324 13.13 -12.77 2.77
N ASP A 325 12.65 -11.64 3.26
CA ASP A 325 12.17 -11.52 4.62
C ASP A 325 10.90 -10.66 4.72
N ILE A 326 10.09 -10.94 5.75
CA ILE A 326 8.91 -10.15 6.09
C ILE A 326 9.37 -8.92 6.88
N ALA A 327 8.93 -7.73 6.48
CA ALA A 327 9.45 -6.48 7.03
C ALA A 327 9.18 -6.32 8.54
N SER A 328 8.04 -6.81 9.05
CA SER A 328 7.74 -6.78 10.49
C SER A 328 8.69 -7.62 11.34
N GLU A 329 9.38 -8.61 10.73
CA GLU A 329 10.27 -9.53 11.42
C GLU A 329 11.75 -9.19 11.21
N PHE A 330 12.09 -8.56 10.07
CA PHE A 330 13.44 -8.37 9.59
C PHE A 330 14.39 -7.80 10.66
N ARG A 331 14.05 -6.65 11.25
CA ARG A 331 14.90 -5.96 12.21
C ARG A 331 15.05 -6.70 13.56
N TYR A 332 14.06 -7.52 13.94
CA TYR A 332 14.07 -8.24 15.22
C TYR A 332 14.88 -9.55 15.18
N ARG A 333 15.21 -10.03 13.99
CA ARG A 333 16.07 -11.21 13.81
C ARG A 333 17.56 -10.90 13.84
N ASP A 334 17.95 -9.62 13.96
CA ASP A 334 19.32 -9.15 13.86
C ASP A 334 20.05 -9.72 12.62
N PRO A 335 19.55 -9.42 11.41
CA PRO A 335 20.06 -9.99 10.17
C PRO A 335 21.50 -9.57 9.90
N PHE A 336 22.27 -10.42 9.21
CA PHE A 336 23.64 -10.13 8.82
C PHE A 336 23.69 -9.06 7.72
N VAL A 337 23.56 -7.80 8.11
CA VAL A 337 23.62 -6.61 7.23
C VAL A 337 24.93 -5.88 7.45
N ASP A 338 25.62 -5.56 6.36
CA ASP A 338 26.89 -4.85 6.30
C ASP A 338 26.99 -4.00 5.01
N GLU A 339 28.12 -3.34 4.80
CA GLU A 339 28.41 -2.50 3.63
C GLU A 339 28.47 -3.27 2.29
N ASN A 340 28.52 -4.60 2.32
CA ASN A 340 28.47 -5.46 1.14
C ASN A 340 27.07 -6.04 0.88
N THR A 341 26.08 -5.53 1.59
CA THR A 341 24.69 -5.94 1.49
C THR A 341 23.92 -4.96 0.60
N LEU A 342 23.13 -5.48 -0.35
CA LEU A 342 22.08 -4.72 -1.01
C LEU A 342 20.74 -5.08 -0.35
N LEU A 343 20.04 -4.08 0.19
CA LEU A 343 18.66 -4.24 0.63
C LEU A 343 17.71 -3.73 -0.46
N ILE A 344 16.85 -4.59 -0.99
CA ILE A 344 15.77 -4.22 -1.91
C ILE A 344 14.46 -4.19 -1.12
N LEU A 345 13.83 -3.04 -1.07
CA LEU A 345 12.54 -2.83 -0.41
C LEU A 345 11.43 -2.73 -1.44
N VAL A 346 10.31 -3.39 -1.18
CA VAL A 346 9.17 -3.35 -2.08
C VAL A 346 7.96 -2.82 -1.33
N SER A 347 7.37 -1.74 -1.83
CA SER A 347 6.16 -1.15 -1.27
C SER A 347 5.40 -0.37 -2.34
N GLN A 348 4.14 -0.71 -2.59
CA GLN A 348 3.31 0.02 -3.56
C GLN A 348 3.20 1.50 -3.18
N SER A 349 2.88 1.81 -1.93
CA SER A 349 2.72 3.17 -1.42
C SER A 349 4.04 3.87 -1.09
N GLY A 350 5.10 3.10 -0.80
CA GLY A 350 6.34 3.62 -0.25
C GLY A 350 6.23 4.23 1.15
N GLU A 351 5.14 3.91 1.88
CA GLU A 351 4.82 4.46 3.22
C GLU A 351 4.55 3.35 4.25
N THR A 352 4.86 2.09 3.96
CA THR A 352 4.65 0.97 4.89
C THR A 352 5.62 1.08 6.06
N ALA A 353 5.11 1.17 7.29
CA ALA A 353 5.91 1.44 8.48
C ALA A 353 7.02 0.42 8.70
N ASP A 354 6.70 -0.87 8.72
CA ASP A 354 7.69 -1.93 8.91
C ASP A 354 8.77 -1.93 7.81
N THR A 355 8.38 -1.64 6.57
CA THR A 355 9.32 -1.57 5.43
C THR A 355 10.26 -0.37 5.58
N LEU A 356 9.75 0.77 6.02
CA LEU A 356 10.54 1.97 6.29
C LEU A 356 11.48 1.77 7.48
N ALA A 357 11.02 1.11 8.54
CA ALA A 357 11.86 0.75 9.68
C ALA A 357 13.00 -0.21 9.28
N SER A 358 12.73 -1.16 8.40
CA SER A 358 13.73 -2.07 7.82
C SER A 358 14.77 -1.33 6.98
N LEU A 359 14.36 -0.31 6.22
CA LEU A 359 15.25 0.58 5.49
C LEU A 359 16.27 1.23 6.42
N ARG A 360 15.76 1.92 7.43
CA ARG A 360 16.60 2.66 8.39
C ARG A 360 17.55 1.75 9.15
N TYR A 361 17.04 0.59 9.59
CA TYR A 361 17.85 -0.44 10.24
C TYR A 361 19.06 -0.88 9.40
N ALA A 362 18.85 -1.12 8.10
CA ALA A 362 19.91 -1.58 7.20
C ALA A 362 20.86 -0.43 6.79
N LYS A 363 20.32 0.77 6.58
CA LYS A 363 21.10 1.97 6.25
C LYS A 363 22.08 2.34 7.36
N ASP A 364 21.66 2.25 8.62
CA ASP A 364 22.51 2.48 9.80
C ASP A 364 23.69 1.48 9.89
N ARG A 365 23.59 0.35 9.18
CA ARG A 365 24.64 -0.70 9.10
C ARG A 365 25.45 -0.64 7.81
N GLY A 366 25.26 0.41 7.02
CA GLY A 366 26.03 0.67 5.81
C GLY A 366 25.53 -0.05 4.55
N ALA A 367 24.40 -0.76 4.60
CA ALA A 367 23.84 -1.41 3.41
C ALA A 367 23.41 -0.37 2.37
N ARG A 368 23.58 -0.70 1.09
CA ARG A 368 22.99 0.07 -0.01
C ARG A 368 21.51 -0.27 -0.14
N ILE A 369 20.68 0.75 -0.33
CA ILE A 369 19.23 0.63 -0.35
C ILE A 369 18.70 0.87 -1.76
N LEU A 370 18.00 -0.11 -2.32
CA LEU A 370 17.20 0.01 -3.54
C LEU A 370 15.72 -0.17 -3.19
N SER A 371 14.88 0.74 -3.60
CA SER A 371 13.43 0.60 -3.44
C SER A 371 12.70 0.37 -4.77
N VAL A 372 11.67 -0.49 -4.73
CA VAL A 372 10.69 -0.69 -5.80
C VAL A 372 9.36 -0.15 -5.30
N THR A 373 8.91 0.99 -5.83
CA THR A 373 7.70 1.68 -5.37
C THR A 373 6.91 2.28 -6.53
N ASN A 374 5.63 2.56 -6.30
CA ASN A 374 4.78 3.19 -7.31
C ASN A 374 4.61 4.70 -7.08
N VAL A 375 4.77 5.16 -5.84
CA VAL A 375 4.50 6.57 -5.48
C VAL A 375 5.80 7.37 -5.49
N VAL A 376 5.87 8.31 -6.43
CA VAL A 376 6.99 9.25 -6.53
C VAL A 376 7.03 10.14 -5.30
N GLY A 377 8.22 10.32 -4.71
CA GLY A 377 8.42 11.15 -3.53
C GLY A 377 7.91 10.55 -2.22
N SER A 378 7.55 9.26 -2.19
CA SER A 378 7.23 8.56 -0.94
C SER A 378 8.42 8.50 0.02
N SER A 379 8.17 8.25 1.30
CA SER A 379 9.21 8.22 2.34
C SER A 379 10.30 7.19 2.02
N ILE A 380 9.92 5.97 1.63
CA ILE A 380 10.88 4.93 1.23
C ILE A 380 11.70 5.38 0.02
N ALA A 381 11.07 6.01 -1.00
CA ALA A 381 11.80 6.50 -2.19
C ALA A 381 12.83 7.58 -1.84
N ARG A 382 12.45 8.53 -0.96
CA ARG A 382 13.35 9.63 -0.55
C ARG A 382 14.53 9.16 0.30
N GLU A 383 14.32 8.16 1.14
CA GLU A 383 15.36 7.64 2.04
C GLU A 383 16.25 6.57 1.38
N SER A 384 15.91 6.07 0.19
CA SER A 384 16.70 5.07 -0.57
C SER A 384 17.85 5.71 -1.36
N ASP A 385 18.90 4.92 -1.62
CA ASP A 385 20.02 5.33 -2.48
C ASP A 385 19.66 5.22 -3.96
N ASP A 386 18.86 4.20 -4.30
CA ASP A 386 18.40 3.89 -5.65
C ASP A 386 16.88 3.61 -5.62
N VAL A 387 16.16 3.99 -6.68
CA VAL A 387 14.71 3.82 -6.77
C VAL A 387 14.29 3.23 -8.11
N PHE A 388 13.40 2.26 -8.09
CA PHE A 388 12.69 1.80 -9.27
C PHE A 388 11.20 2.17 -9.13
N TYR A 389 10.72 3.13 -9.90
CA TYR A 389 9.30 3.47 -9.96
C TYR A 389 8.56 2.57 -10.94
N THR A 390 7.49 1.91 -10.50
CA THR A 390 6.73 0.96 -11.32
C THR A 390 5.81 1.62 -12.34
N TRP A 391 5.43 2.88 -12.13
CA TRP A 391 4.55 3.64 -13.02
C TRP A 391 3.20 2.95 -13.32
N ALA A 392 2.68 2.18 -12.37
CA ALA A 392 1.41 1.47 -12.50
C ALA A 392 0.18 2.41 -12.48
N GLY A 393 0.38 3.69 -12.23
CA GLY A 393 -0.69 4.63 -11.94
C GLY A 393 -1.31 4.42 -10.55
N PRO A 394 -2.31 5.22 -10.15
CA PRO A 394 -2.93 5.10 -8.84
C PRO A 394 -3.65 3.76 -8.68
N GLU A 395 -3.45 3.08 -7.55
CA GLU A 395 -4.14 1.85 -7.16
C GLU A 395 -4.95 2.12 -5.89
N ILE A 396 -6.28 2.04 -6.01
CA ILE A 396 -7.25 2.48 -4.99
C ILE A 396 -7.84 1.31 -4.21
N SER A 397 -8.14 0.18 -4.89
CA SER A 397 -8.62 -1.02 -4.22
C SER A 397 -7.65 -1.46 -3.13
N VAL A 398 -8.17 -1.85 -1.97
CA VAL A 398 -7.34 -2.28 -0.85
C VAL A 398 -6.49 -3.49 -1.21
N ALA A 399 -7.07 -4.50 -1.84
CA ALA A 399 -6.35 -5.65 -2.37
C ALA A 399 -5.52 -5.23 -3.60
N SER A 400 -4.20 -5.41 -3.53
CA SER A 400 -3.28 -5.03 -4.60
C SER A 400 -3.36 -5.99 -5.79
N THR A 401 -3.35 -5.46 -7.01
CA THR A 401 -3.41 -6.21 -8.28
C THR A 401 -2.34 -5.75 -9.27
N LYS A 402 -2.54 -4.60 -9.91
CA LYS A 402 -1.61 -4.08 -10.92
C LYS A 402 -0.23 -3.73 -10.35
N ALA A 403 -0.17 -3.28 -9.09
CA ALA A 403 1.10 -3.02 -8.44
C ALA A 403 1.95 -4.29 -8.33
N TYR A 404 1.35 -5.44 -7.99
CA TYR A 404 2.06 -6.71 -7.96
C TYR A 404 2.65 -7.08 -9.31
N THR A 405 1.85 -7.05 -10.37
CA THR A 405 2.29 -7.42 -11.73
C THR A 405 3.41 -6.51 -12.23
N THR A 406 3.32 -5.21 -11.96
CA THR A 406 4.39 -4.26 -12.31
C THR A 406 5.64 -4.42 -11.46
N GLN A 407 5.52 -4.85 -10.19
CA GLN A 407 6.66 -5.24 -9.36
C GLN A 407 7.38 -6.47 -9.91
N LEU A 408 6.65 -7.46 -10.43
CA LEU A 408 7.26 -8.62 -11.11
C LEU A 408 8.12 -8.18 -12.30
N VAL A 409 7.56 -7.33 -13.16
CA VAL A 409 8.28 -6.77 -14.32
C VAL A 409 9.52 -6.01 -13.87
N SER A 410 9.40 -5.20 -12.81
CA SER A 410 10.53 -4.44 -12.23
C SER A 410 11.66 -5.37 -11.80
N PHE A 411 11.35 -6.48 -11.13
CA PHE A 411 12.36 -7.44 -10.71
C PHE A 411 13.06 -8.13 -11.88
N TYR A 412 12.35 -8.47 -12.94
CA TYR A 412 13.00 -9.02 -14.14
C TYR A 412 13.95 -8.01 -14.78
N MET A 413 13.55 -6.74 -14.85
CA MET A 413 14.41 -5.67 -15.42
C MET A 413 15.64 -5.42 -14.54
N ILE A 414 15.48 -5.33 -13.22
CA ILE A 414 16.59 -5.18 -12.27
C ILE A 414 17.55 -6.36 -12.37
N ALA A 415 17.03 -7.59 -12.39
CA ALA A 415 17.85 -8.78 -12.47
C ALA A 415 18.64 -8.88 -13.78
N LEU A 416 18.05 -8.47 -14.92
CA LEU A 416 18.72 -8.41 -16.22
C LEU A 416 19.79 -7.32 -16.27
N ASP A 417 19.51 -6.13 -15.70
CA ASP A 417 20.50 -5.04 -15.60
C ASP A 417 21.71 -5.46 -14.76
N PHE A 418 21.47 -6.06 -13.60
CA PHE A 418 22.54 -6.57 -12.74
C PHE A 418 23.35 -7.67 -13.43
N ALA A 419 22.67 -8.59 -14.11
CA ALA A 419 23.30 -9.72 -14.76
C ALA A 419 24.18 -9.30 -15.94
N ILE A 420 23.73 -8.36 -16.78
CA ILE A 420 24.52 -7.87 -17.91
C ILE A 420 25.71 -7.03 -17.44
N LYS A 421 25.56 -6.20 -16.40
CA LYS A 421 26.65 -5.43 -15.79
C LYS A 421 27.72 -6.35 -15.17
N LYS A 422 27.30 -7.44 -14.51
CA LYS A 422 28.23 -8.44 -13.94
C LYS A 422 28.83 -9.38 -14.98
N GLY A 423 28.26 -9.46 -16.19
CA GLY A 423 28.68 -10.42 -17.22
C GLY A 423 28.32 -11.87 -16.89
N THR A 424 27.24 -12.10 -16.13
CA THR A 424 26.77 -13.45 -15.74
C THR A 424 25.82 -14.08 -16.76
N ILE A 425 25.33 -13.30 -17.73
CA ILE A 425 24.54 -13.74 -18.87
C ILE A 425 25.13 -13.25 -20.18
N SER A 426 24.85 -13.93 -21.29
CA SER A 426 25.25 -13.49 -22.60
C SER A 426 24.38 -12.34 -23.12
N ARG A 427 24.89 -11.59 -24.10
CA ARG A 427 24.11 -10.52 -24.76
C ARG A 427 22.92 -11.10 -25.52
N GLU A 428 23.05 -12.28 -26.10
CA GLU A 428 21.97 -12.96 -26.82
C GLU A 428 20.82 -13.31 -25.88
N PHE A 429 21.12 -13.90 -24.71
CA PHE A 429 20.11 -14.22 -23.70
C PHE A 429 19.45 -12.94 -23.15
N TYR A 430 20.24 -11.87 -22.90
CA TYR A 430 19.70 -10.59 -22.46
C TYR A 430 18.69 -10.03 -23.47
N ASN A 431 19.05 -10.00 -24.76
CA ASN A 431 18.15 -9.51 -25.81
C ASN A 431 16.91 -10.37 -25.94
N GLU A 432 17.03 -11.70 -25.88
CA GLU A 432 15.90 -12.62 -25.91
C GLU A 432 14.91 -12.35 -24.77
N MET A 433 15.41 -12.14 -23.55
CA MET A 433 14.57 -11.85 -22.40
C MET A 433 13.85 -10.49 -22.51
N ILE A 434 14.50 -9.48 -23.08
CA ILE A 434 13.85 -8.19 -23.35
C ILE A 434 12.70 -8.36 -24.35
N GLU A 435 12.90 -9.09 -25.44
CA GLU A 435 11.83 -9.31 -26.40
C GLU A 435 10.65 -10.09 -25.76
N LYS A 436 10.91 -11.09 -24.91
CA LYS A 436 9.88 -11.78 -24.15
C LYS A 436 9.11 -10.82 -23.22
N LEU A 437 9.80 -9.87 -22.57
CA LEU A 437 9.13 -8.88 -21.73
C LEU A 437 8.28 -7.90 -22.55
N LYS A 438 8.73 -7.50 -23.75
CA LYS A 438 7.98 -6.61 -24.66
C LYS A 438 6.66 -7.23 -25.15
N GLU A 439 6.57 -8.57 -25.21
CA GLU A 439 5.34 -9.28 -25.57
C GLU A 439 4.31 -9.30 -24.40
N MET A 440 4.75 -9.04 -23.16
CA MET A 440 3.88 -9.21 -22.00
C MET A 440 2.61 -8.36 -22.01
N PRO A 441 2.60 -7.08 -22.42
CA PRO A 441 1.36 -6.29 -22.44
C PRO A 441 0.23 -6.96 -23.24
N GLU A 442 0.54 -7.52 -24.42
CA GLU A 442 -0.42 -8.21 -25.27
C GLU A 442 -0.86 -9.55 -24.66
N LYS A 443 0.10 -10.31 -24.11
CA LYS A 443 -0.19 -11.60 -23.45
C LYS A 443 -1.01 -11.41 -22.17
N VAL A 444 -0.77 -10.34 -21.42
CA VAL A 444 -1.58 -9.96 -20.25
C VAL A 444 -3.02 -9.65 -20.68
N ALA A 445 -3.21 -8.87 -21.75
CA ALA A 445 -4.54 -8.60 -22.28
C ALA A 445 -5.26 -9.89 -22.71
N LYS A 446 -4.55 -10.81 -23.41
CA LYS A 446 -5.10 -12.10 -23.83
C LYS A 446 -5.46 -13.00 -22.63
N ALA A 447 -4.66 -13.01 -21.56
CA ALA A 447 -4.97 -13.82 -20.37
C ALA A 447 -6.24 -13.36 -19.66
N LEU A 448 -6.59 -12.07 -19.75
CA LEU A 448 -7.82 -11.52 -19.19
C LEU A 448 -9.09 -11.91 -19.97
N GLU A 449 -8.98 -12.39 -21.20
CA GLU A 449 -10.11 -12.93 -21.99
C GLU A 449 -10.77 -14.14 -21.35
N GLN A 450 -10.12 -14.78 -20.36
CA GLN A 450 -10.71 -15.87 -19.56
C GLN A 450 -11.78 -15.39 -18.55
N GLU A 451 -12.05 -14.09 -18.46
CA GLU A 451 -12.96 -13.49 -17.48
C GLU A 451 -14.33 -14.17 -17.43
N GLU A 452 -15.00 -14.28 -18.57
CA GLU A 452 -16.36 -14.84 -18.64
C GLU A 452 -16.42 -16.30 -18.16
N TYR A 453 -15.41 -17.10 -18.50
CA TYR A 453 -15.31 -18.48 -18.04
C TYR A 453 -15.04 -18.52 -16.52
N ILE A 454 -14.11 -17.71 -16.03
CA ILE A 454 -13.81 -17.64 -14.59
C ILE A 454 -15.05 -17.22 -13.81
N LYS A 455 -15.75 -16.19 -14.25
CA LYS A 455 -16.96 -15.66 -13.64
C LYS A 455 -18.10 -16.67 -13.60
N ASN A 456 -18.43 -17.26 -14.73
CA ASN A 456 -19.65 -18.02 -14.89
C ASN A 456 -19.52 -19.50 -14.50
N ASP A 457 -18.33 -20.10 -14.69
CA ASP A 457 -18.11 -21.52 -14.56
C ASP A 457 -17.19 -21.92 -13.40
N VAL A 458 -16.24 -21.06 -13.00
CA VAL A 458 -15.26 -21.41 -11.98
C VAL A 458 -15.58 -20.76 -10.63
N ALA A 459 -15.75 -19.46 -10.57
CA ALA A 459 -15.94 -18.73 -9.30
C ALA A 459 -17.15 -19.21 -8.50
N LYS A 460 -18.24 -19.57 -9.20
CA LYS A 460 -19.46 -20.10 -8.56
C LYS A 460 -19.23 -21.39 -7.80
N THR A 461 -18.23 -22.20 -8.19
CA THR A 461 -17.92 -23.46 -7.50
C THR A 461 -17.28 -23.23 -6.12
N LEU A 462 -16.73 -22.04 -5.89
CA LEU A 462 -16.08 -21.66 -4.64
C LEU A 462 -16.96 -20.82 -3.72
N LYS A 463 -18.15 -20.41 -4.16
CA LYS A 463 -19.03 -19.48 -3.45
C LYS A 463 -19.30 -19.89 -1.99
N ASP A 464 -19.55 -21.16 -1.77
CA ASP A 464 -19.93 -21.70 -0.46
C ASP A 464 -18.76 -22.34 0.29
N ALA A 465 -17.55 -22.26 -0.26
CA ALA A 465 -16.35 -22.81 0.37
C ALA A 465 -15.99 -22.03 1.65
N SER A 466 -15.64 -22.75 2.71
CA SER A 466 -15.09 -22.16 3.94
C SER A 466 -13.57 -22.12 3.91
N SER A 467 -12.94 -23.04 3.18
CA SER A 467 -11.49 -23.15 3.01
C SER A 467 -11.13 -23.56 1.58
N ALA A 468 -9.89 -23.24 1.18
CA ALA A 468 -9.32 -23.64 -0.11
C ALA A 468 -7.80 -23.84 0.03
N PHE A 469 -7.25 -24.76 -0.78
CA PHE A 469 -5.80 -24.98 -0.84
C PHE A 469 -5.25 -24.51 -2.17
N TYR A 470 -4.09 -23.87 -2.14
CA TYR A 470 -3.36 -23.44 -3.31
C TYR A 470 -2.06 -24.23 -3.42
N LEU A 471 -1.83 -24.86 -4.55
CA LEU A 471 -0.66 -25.73 -4.78
C LEU A 471 0.18 -25.21 -5.93
N GLY A 472 1.50 -25.21 -5.76
CA GLY A 472 2.45 -24.89 -6.81
C GLY A 472 3.81 -25.51 -6.54
N ARG A 473 4.70 -25.49 -7.54
CA ARG A 473 6.11 -25.86 -7.43
C ARG A 473 6.99 -24.79 -8.04
N GLY A 474 8.16 -24.55 -7.45
CA GLY A 474 9.07 -23.50 -7.94
C GLY A 474 8.41 -22.14 -7.97
N LEU A 475 8.42 -21.45 -9.12
CA LEU A 475 7.76 -20.13 -9.26
C LEU A 475 6.25 -20.21 -9.01
N ASP A 476 5.59 -21.30 -9.41
CA ASP A 476 4.15 -21.47 -9.24
C ASP A 476 3.74 -21.52 -7.75
N TYR A 477 4.62 -21.95 -6.85
CA TYR A 477 4.36 -21.89 -5.42
C TYR A 477 4.30 -20.44 -4.91
N ASN A 478 5.16 -19.56 -5.42
CA ASN A 478 5.13 -18.14 -5.04
C ASN A 478 3.81 -17.49 -5.50
N LEU A 479 3.29 -17.88 -6.67
CA LEU A 479 2.01 -17.42 -7.19
C LEU A 479 0.82 -18.03 -6.42
N ALA A 480 0.94 -19.26 -5.96
CA ALA A 480 -0.04 -19.90 -5.08
C ALA A 480 -0.19 -19.12 -3.76
N MET A 481 0.90 -18.63 -3.19
CA MET A 481 0.87 -17.76 -1.98
C MET A 481 0.10 -16.47 -2.25
N GLU A 482 0.33 -15.81 -3.39
CA GLU A 482 -0.37 -14.59 -3.76
C GLU A 482 -1.86 -14.84 -4.02
N GLY A 483 -2.23 -15.90 -4.74
CA GLY A 483 -3.62 -16.29 -4.97
C GLY A 483 -4.36 -16.59 -3.67
N ALA A 484 -3.72 -17.33 -2.75
CA ALA A 484 -4.28 -17.61 -1.44
C ALA A 484 -4.46 -16.36 -0.59
N LEU A 485 -3.57 -15.38 -0.71
CA LEU A 485 -3.72 -14.10 -0.04
C LEU A 485 -4.90 -13.31 -0.62
N LYS A 486 -5.00 -13.19 -1.93
CA LYS A 486 -6.09 -12.42 -2.59
C LYS A 486 -7.47 -12.96 -2.22
N ILE A 487 -7.68 -14.28 -2.27
CA ILE A 487 -9.00 -14.83 -1.93
C ILE A 487 -9.35 -14.63 -0.45
N LYS A 488 -8.36 -14.73 0.46
CA LYS A 488 -8.56 -14.43 1.90
C LYS A 488 -9.00 -13.01 2.12
N GLU A 489 -8.31 -12.05 1.49
CA GLU A 489 -8.52 -10.62 1.71
C GLU A 489 -9.94 -10.18 1.37
N ILE A 490 -10.47 -10.62 0.23
CA ILE A 490 -11.70 -10.04 -0.33
C ILE A 490 -12.93 -10.95 -0.23
N SER A 491 -12.74 -12.28 -0.17
CA SER A 491 -13.87 -13.23 -0.07
C SER A 491 -14.05 -13.83 1.33
N TYR A 492 -13.04 -13.66 2.20
CA TYR A 492 -12.98 -14.21 3.56
C TYR A 492 -12.97 -15.75 3.61
N ILE A 493 -12.66 -16.42 2.51
CA ILE A 493 -12.40 -17.86 2.49
C ILE A 493 -11.02 -18.07 3.10
N HIS A 494 -10.92 -18.95 4.10
CA HIS A 494 -9.61 -19.33 4.63
C HIS A 494 -8.84 -20.10 3.56
N ALA A 495 -7.69 -19.61 3.13
CA ALA A 495 -6.90 -20.22 2.09
C ALA A 495 -5.43 -20.31 2.47
N GLU A 496 -4.80 -21.43 2.17
CA GLU A 496 -3.38 -21.66 2.41
C GLU A 496 -2.69 -22.16 1.14
N ALA A 497 -1.45 -21.72 0.96
CA ALA A 497 -0.60 -22.15 -0.15
C ALA A 497 0.48 -23.11 0.35
N PHE A 498 0.70 -24.18 -0.42
CA PHE A 498 1.73 -25.18 -0.13
C PHE A 498 2.59 -25.45 -1.36
N ALA A 499 3.87 -25.65 -1.14
CA ALA A 499 4.68 -26.37 -2.12
C ALA A 499 4.06 -27.75 -2.29
N ALA A 500 3.63 -28.10 -3.52
CA ALA A 500 2.77 -29.27 -3.74
C ALA A 500 3.35 -30.58 -3.23
N GLY A 501 4.69 -30.72 -3.25
CA GLY A 501 5.36 -31.88 -2.66
C GLY A 501 5.28 -31.97 -1.15
N GLU A 502 5.18 -30.80 -0.46
CA GLU A 502 5.14 -30.71 0.99
C GLU A 502 3.76 -31.09 1.57
N LEU A 503 2.71 -31.03 0.75
CA LEU A 503 1.34 -31.37 1.19
C LEU A 503 1.25 -32.74 1.86
N LYS A 504 2.06 -33.72 1.41
CA LYS A 504 2.11 -35.09 1.92
C LYS A 504 2.61 -35.19 3.37
N HIS A 505 3.33 -34.18 3.84
CA HIS A 505 3.98 -34.19 5.15
C HIS A 505 3.07 -33.68 6.28
N GLY A 506 1.74 -33.70 6.07
CA GLY A 506 0.75 -33.39 7.10
C GLY A 506 -0.56 -32.86 6.52
N THR A 507 -0.50 -31.77 5.78
CA THR A 507 -1.67 -30.97 5.34
C THR A 507 -2.65 -31.77 4.48
N ILE A 508 -2.20 -32.80 3.76
CA ILE A 508 -3.07 -33.66 2.94
C ILE A 508 -4.17 -34.33 3.77
N ALA A 509 -4.00 -34.43 5.09
CA ALA A 509 -5.02 -34.94 6.02
C ALA A 509 -6.30 -34.09 6.05
N LEU A 510 -6.23 -32.83 5.60
CA LEU A 510 -7.36 -31.90 5.54
C LEU A 510 -8.15 -32.03 4.22
N ILE A 511 -7.65 -32.80 3.27
CA ILE A 511 -8.33 -33.00 1.99
C ILE A 511 -9.45 -34.04 2.17
N GLU A 512 -10.66 -33.59 1.94
CA GLU A 512 -11.88 -34.41 1.95
C GLU A 512 -12.74 -34.16 0.70
N LYS A 513 -13.85 -34.84 0.59
CA LYS A 513 -14.71 -34.72 -0.58
C LYS A 513 -15.22 -33.31 -0.80
N GLY A 514 -14.90 -32.72 -1.94
CA GLY A 514 -15.31 -31.39 -2.36
C GLY A 514 -14.38 -30.27 -1.87
N THR A 515 -13.30 -30.58 -1.14
CA THR A 515 -12.30 -29.55 -0.76
C THR A 515 -11.73 -28.88 -2.01
N PRO A 516 -11.87 -27.55 -2.16
CA PRO A 516 -11.30 -26.83 -3.29
C PRO A 516 -9.77 -26.81 -3.24
N VAL A 517 -9.16 -27.19 -4.36
CA VAL A 517 -7.71 -27.12 -4.56
C VAL A 517 -7.42 -26.36 -5.85
N ILE A 518 -6.77 -25.22 -5.75
CA ILE A 518 -6.29 -24.43 -6.87
C ILE A 518 -4.84 -24.82 -7.15
N ALA A 519 -4.60 -25.54 -8.26
CA ALA A 519 -3.29 -26.07 -8.62
C ALA A 519 -2.68 -25.28 -9.78
N ILE A 520 -1.48 -24.74 -9.59
CA ILE A 520 -0.76 -23.97 -10.60
C ILE A 520 0.29 -24.87 -11.24
N ALA A 521 0.19 -25.06 -12.55
CA ALA A 521 1.00 -26.00 -13.35
C ALA A 521 1.49 -25.33 -14.64
N THR A 522 2.22 -24.19 -14.49
CA THR A 522 2.69 -23.37 -15.62
C THR A 522 4.16 -23.61 -15.97
N GLN A 523 4.94 -24.28 -15.10
CA GLN A 523 6.36 -24.59 -15.29
C GLN A 523 6.52 -25.93 -16.00
N GLU A 524 7.10 -25.94 -17.19
CA GLU A 524 7.20 -27.13 -18.04
C GLU A 524 8.01 -28.26 -17.39
N GLU A 525 9.18 -27.92 -16.80
CA GLU A 525 10.04 -28.91 -16.12
C GLU A 525 9.37 -29.55 -14.88
N LEU A 526 8.37 -28.89 -14.31
CA LEU A 526 7.67 -29.34 -13.10
C LEU A 526 6.25 -29.87 -13.38
N PHE A 527 5.80 -29.79 -14.63
CA PHE A 527 4.42 -30.07 -15.03
C PHE A 527 3.95 -31.49 -14.65
N GLU A 528 4.69 -32.52 -15.02
CA GLU A 528 4.34 -33.91 -14.67
C GLU A 528 4.25 -34.12 -13.14
N LYS A 529 5.13 -33.47 -12.38
CA LYS A 529 5.11 -33.56 -10.92
C LYS A 529 3.88 -32.86 -10.34
N MET A 530 3.46 -31.73 -10.93
CA MET A 530 2.24 -31.05 -10.53
C MET A 530 1.00 -31.87 -10.84
N VAL A 531 0.90 -32.45 -12.05
CA VAL A 531 -0.20 -33.36 -12.43
C VAL A 531 -0.31 -34.52 -11.44
N SER A 532 0.82 -35.15 -11.08
CA SER A 532 0.84 -36.22 -10.06
C SER A 532 0.31 -35.75 -8.70
N ASN A 533 0.69 -34.55 -8.25
CA ASN A 533 0.16 -34.00 -6.99
C ASN A 533 -1.32 -33.64 -7.06
N MET A 534 -1.83 -33.22 -8.23
CA MET A 534 -3.25 -32.98 -8.44
C MET A 534 -4.05 -34.29 -8.33
N GLU A 535 -3.56 -35.37 -8.95
CA GLU A 535 -4.17 -36.69 -8.83
C GLU A 535 -4.18 -37.22 -7.40
N GLU A 536 -3.13 -36.95 -6.62
CA GLU A 536 -3.06 -37.36 -5.22
C GLU A 536 -4.16 -36.70 -4.35
N VAL A 537 -4.46 -35.43 -4.54
CA VAL A 537 -5.53 -34.76 -3.81
C VAL A 537 -6.91 -35.13 -4.36
N ARG A 538 -7.02 -35.31 -5.66
CA ARG A 538 -8.25 -35.75 -6.33
C ARG A 538 -8.66 -37.18 -5.90
N ALA A 539 -7.70 -38.06 -5.71
CA ALA A 539 -7.94 -39.41 -5.18
C ALA A 539 -8.53 -39.40 -3.76
N ARG A 540 -8.43 -38.29 -3.05
CA ARG A 540 -9.01 -38.06 -1.72
C ARG A 540 -10.31 -37.25 -1.76
N GLY A 541 -10.78 -36.96 -2.98
CA GLY A 541 -12.05 -36.28 -3.20
C GLY A 541 -11.98 -34.78 -3.35
N ALA A 542 -10.78 -34.18 -3.45
CA ALA A 542 -10.64 -32.75 -3.74
C ALA A 542 -11.34 -32.36 -5.05
N TYR A 543 -11.88 -31.14 -5.09
CA TYR A 543 -12.31 -30.48 -6.31
C TYR A 543 -11.17 -29.62 -6.84
N VAL A 544 -10.57 -30.04 -7.96
CA VAL A 544 -9.33 -29.46 -8.46
C VAL A 544 -9.61 -28.46 -9.59
N ILE A 545 -9.15 -27.22 -9.39
CA ILE A 545 -9.11 -26.17 -10.40
C ILE A 545 -7.64 -25.96 -10.79
N ALA A 546 -7.30 -26.19 -12.05
CA ALA A 546 -5.94 -26.02 -12.53
C ALA A 546 -5.75 -24.69 -13.27
N ILE A 547 -4.56 -24.10 -13.14
CA ILE A 547 -4.09 -23.02 -14.00
C ILE A 547 -2.89 -23.55 -14.78
N ALA A 548 -2.95 -23.52 -16.11
CA ALA A 548 -1.92 -24.09 -16.98
C ALA A 548 -1.73 -23.25 -18.25
N GLN A 549 -0.62 -23.45 -18.95
CA GLN A 549 -0.42 -22.86 -20.27
C GLN A 549 -1.28 -23.59 -21.32
N GLU A 550 -1.75 -22.87 -22.35
CA GLU A 550 -2.60 -23.41 -23.44
C GLU A 550 -2.04 -24.69 -24.07
N LYS A 551 -0.72 -24.86 -24.13
CA LYS A 551 -0.05 -26.07 -24.68
C LYS A 551 -0.19 -27.31 -23.80
N ASN A 552 -0.50 -27.16 -22.52
CA ASN A 552 -0.44 -28.21 -21.49
C ASN A 552 -1.82 -28.85 -21.25
N THR A 553 -2.48 -29.36 -22.30
CA THR A 553 -3.85 -29.89 -22.22
C THR A 553 -3.99 -31.20 -21.41
N GLU A 554 -2.90 -31.90 -21.14
CA GLU A 554 -2.93 -33.10 -20.29
C GLU A 554 -3.40 -32.86 -18.86
N VAL A 555 -3.32 -31.59 -18.39
CA VAL A 555 -3.82 -31.16 -17.08
C VAL A 555 -5.32 -31.45 -16.90
N GLU A 556 -6.10 -31.48 -17.99
CA GLU A 556 -7.54 -31.78 -17.97
C GLU A 556 -7.87 -33.16 -17.38
N LYS A 557 -6.93 -34.12 -17.46
CA LYS A 557 -7.13 -35.46 -16.90
C LYS A 557 -7.10 -35.47 -15.37
N ALA A 558 -6.40 -34.47 -14.76
CA ALA A 558 -6.18 -34.38 -13.33
C ALA A 558 -6.97 -33.24 -12.66
N ALA A 559 -7.76 -32.47 -13.42
CA ALA A 559 -8.52 -31.32 -12.91
C ALA A 559 -10.02 -31.43 -13.22
N ASP A 560 -10.86 -30.81 -12.40
CA ASP A 560 -12.30 -30.68 -12.63
C ASP A 560 -12.62 -29.43 -13.47
N LYS A 561 -11.79 -28.41 -13.37
CA LYS A 561 -11.80 -27.18 -14.18
C LYS A 561 -10.37 -26.75 -14.51
N VAL A 562 -10.20 -26.18 -15.70
CA VAL A 562 -8.89 -25.65 -16.12
C VAL A 562 -9.06 -24.22 -16.61
N ILE A 563 -8.21 -23.33 -16.12
CA ILE A 563 -8.07 -21.95 -16.61
C ILE A 563 -6.74 -21.87 -17.37
N TYR A 564 -6.82 -21.54 -18.64
CA TYR A 564 -5.63 -21.46 -19.49
C TYR A 564 -5.06 -20.05 -19.53
N ILE A 565 -3.73 -19.95 -19.49
CA ILE A 565 -2.99 -18.73 -19.82
C ILE A 565 -2.30 -18.90 -21.18
N PRO A 566 -2.03 -17.81 -21.92
CA PRO A 566 -1.26 -17.86 -23.15
C PRO A 566 0.10 -18.53 -22.95
N ASN A 567 0.58 -19.21 -23.99
CA ASN A 567 1.91 -19.80 -23.98
C ASN A 567 2.99 -18.75 -23.79
N VAL A 568 3.88 -18.97 -22.84
CA VAL A 568 4.94 -18.06 -22.45
C VAL A 568 6.16 -18.84 -21.95
N ASP A 569 7.33 -18.21 -21.97
CA ASP A 569 8.52 -18.79 -21.33
C ASP A 569 8.29 -18.92 -19.82
N ASP A 570 8.67 -20.06 -19.27
CA ASP A 570 8.49 -20.40 -17.85
C ASP A 570 9.10 -19.36 -16.90
N ILE A 571 10.20 -18.72 -17.32
CA ILE A 571 10.92 -17.72 -16.52
C ILE A 571 10.03 -16.50 -16.20
N VAL A 572 9.21 -16.06 -17.16
CA VAL A 572 8.34 -14.90 -17.03
C VAL A 572 6.85 -15.24 -16.90
N SER A 573 6.52 -16.53 -16.78
CA SER A 573 5.14 -17.02 -16.67
C SER A 573 4.38 -16.42 -15.50
N SER A 574 5.08 -16.07 -14.42
CA SER A 574 4.50 -15.44 -13.22
C SER A 574 3.68 -14.19 -13.52
N ILE A 575 4.07 -13.39 -14.55
CA ILE A 575 3.36 -12.18 -14.96
C ILE A 575 1.95 -12.52 -15.48
N LEU A 576 1.76 -13.66 -16.13
CA LEU A 576 0.46 -14.10 -16.66
C LEU A 576 -0.33 -14.93 -15.64
N THR A 577 0.36 -15.77 -14.88
CA THR A 577 -0.26 -16.73 -13.96
C THR A 577 -1.05 -16.05 -12.83
N VAL A 578 -0.67 -14.85 -12.43
CA VAL A 578 -1.37 -14.09 -11.38
C VAL A 578 -2.74 -13.60 -11.83
N LEU A 579 -2.96 -13.36 -13.12
CA LEU A 579 -4.19 -12.74 -13.64
C LEU A 579 -5.45 -13.58 -13.37
N PRO A 580 -5.48 -14.89 -13.73
CA PRO A 580 -6.61 -15.73 -13.38
C PRO A 580 -6.82 -15.88 -11.88
N LEU A 581 -5.77 -15.81 -11.05
CA LEU A 581 -5.90 -15.85 -9.60
C LEU A 581 -6.59 -14.58 -9.04
N GLN A 582 -6.27 -13.41 -9.61
CA GLN A 582 -6.92 -12.14 -9.27
C GLN A 582 -8.39 -12.13 -9.72
N LEU A 583 -8.69 -12.52 -10.95
CA LEU A 583 -10.06 -12.61 -11.47
C LEU A 583 -10.90 -13.61 -10.66
N LEU A 584 -10.34 -14.79 -10.35
CA LEU A 584 -11.02 -15.80 -9.55
C LEU A 584 -11.38 -15.25 -8.16
N SER A 585 -10.41 -14.63 -7.49
CA SER A 585 -10.64 -14.05 -6.17
C SER A 585 -11.69 -12.94 -6.20
N TYR A 586 -11.64 -12.07 -7.22
CA TYR A 586 -12.61 -11.01 -7.45
C TYR A 586 -14.03 -11.56 -7.62
N TYR A 587 -14.23 -12.51 -8.56
CA TYR A 587 -15.56 -13.03 -8.84
C TYR A 587 -16.11 -13.90 -7.72
N VAL A 588 -15.28 -14.63 -6.99
CA VAL A 588 -15.71 -15.34 -5.77
C VAL A 588 -16.21 -14.35 -4.72
N ALA A 589 -15.52 -13.22 -4.53
CA ALA A 589 -15.94 -12.19 -3.58
C ALA A 589 -17.27 -11.53 -4.00
N VAL A 590 -17.45 -11.24 -5.29
CA VAL A 590 -18.70 -10.70 -5.84
C VAL A 590 -19.86 -11.69 -5.64
N GLU A 591 -19.68 -12.97 -5.95
CA GLU A 591 -20.69 -14.03 -5.75
C GLU A 591 -21.08 -14.20 -4.26
N ARG A 592 -20.17 -13.87 -3.34
CA ARG A 592 -20.41 -13.88 -1.89
C ARG A 592 -21.01 -12.58 -1.37
N GLY A 593 -21.20 -11.56 -2.21
CA GLY A 593 -21.70 -10.24 -1.82
C GLY A 593 -20.74 -9.44 -0.93
N CYS A 594 -19.42 -9.68 -1.06
CA CYS A 594 -18.39 -8.98 -0.32
C CYS A 594 -18.06 -7.62 -0.97
N ASP A 595 -17.66 -6.63 -0.16
CA ASP A 595 -17.09 -5.38 -0.67
C ASP A 595 -15.64 -5.64 -1.11
N VAL A 596 -15.40 -5.71 -2.41
CA VAL A 596 -14.08 -6.06 -2.98
C VAL A 596 -13.09 -4.90 -2.93
N ASP A 597 -13.57 -3.67 -2.98
CA ASP A 597 -12.71 -2.48 -2.95
C ASP A 597 -12.26 -2.12 -1.53
N LYS A 598 -13.15 -2.34 -0.55
CA LYS A 598 -12.95 -2.01 0.87
C LYS A 598 -13.31 -3.21 1.75
N PRO A 599 -12.52 -4.30 1.70
CA PRO A 599 -12.79 -5.48 2.50
C PRO A 599 -12.60 -5.17 3.99
N ARG A 600 -13.43 -5.82 4.84
CA ARG A 600 -13.43 -5.58 6.28
C ARG A 600 -12.05 -5.77 6.90
N ASN A 601 -11.72 -4.95 7.90
CA ASN A 601 -10.50 -5.03 8.71
C ASN A 601 -9.19 -4.84 7.93
N LEU A 602 -9.22 -4.38 6.70
CA LEU A 602 -8.02 -4.12 5.90
C LEU A 602 -7.90 -2.64 5.54
N ALA A 603 -6.67 -2.21 5.33
CA ALA A 603 -6.34 -0.89 4.81
C ALA A 603 -5.35 -1.02 3.65
N LYS A 604 -5.40 -0.10 2.68
CA LYS A 604 -4.53 -0.12 1.48
C LYS A 604 -3.05 -0.05 1.81
N SER A 605 -2.68 0.69 2.84
CA SER A 605 -1.29 0.82 3.30
C SER A 605 -1.27 0.90 4.82
N VAL A 606 -0.36 0.15 5.45
CA VAL A 606 -0.19 0.12 6.91
C VAL A 606 1.02 0.99 7.26
N THR A 607 0.76 2.15 7.88
CA THR A 607 1.79 3.14 8.26
C THR A 607 1.97 3.27 9.77
N VAL A 608 1.50 2.28 10.50
CA VAL A 608 1.71 2.12 11.95
C VAL A 608 2.21 0.70 12.19
N GLU A 609 3.02 0.52 13.21
CA GLU A 609 3.47 -0.78 13.70
C GLU A 609 2.50 -1.36 14.73
#